data_73e9aa64d390b9969354c96173618f3a
#
_entry.id   73e9aa64d390b9969354c96173618f3a
#
_cell.length_a   1.000
_cell.length_b   1.000
_cell.length_c   1.000
_cell.angle_alpha   90.00
_cell.angle_beta   90.00
_cell.angle_gamma   90.00
#
_symmetry.space_group_name_H-M   'P 1'
#
loop_
_entity.id
_entity.type
_entity.pdbx_description
1 polymer ?
#
loop_
_entity_poly.entity_id
_entity_poly.type
_entity_poly.pdbx_seq_one_letter_code
_entity_poly.pdbx_strand_id
1 'polypeptide(L)'
;MSPMPRVAVLGASSSPVVGIEYERHPEWSALAALPAYDIVLLDLPAVRAGEALRSLRMDKRYRFSLIYCCQEQDASCKALSDGAPPADLSALVPLWRLWQERFALFNRGVAPERFESRVLAWLWLHPHGAIHAVRDAGVAQHYHYPLLEALEDDESPNAFAWLQLMTQQGWLEEGELVDRVRLCVGCGSGRLNYVDVCPECQTLEIARQPSLHCFTCGHVGAQEHFLKDGLLLCPNCFSRLRHIGSDYDRPLENYRCRSCQAFFVDAEVEARCLDCGQAHAPDKLRVREVRHFRLAEAGRLRC
;
A
#
# COMPACT_ATOMS: atom_id res chain seq x y z
N MET A 1 24.90 -17.24 -36.51
CA MET A 1 24.69 -17.41 -35.07
C MET A 1 23.57 -16.47 -34.68
N SER A 2 22.50 -16.96 -34.05
CA SER A 2 21.46 -16.04 -33.55
C SER A 2 22.07 -15.13 -32.49
N PRO A 3 21.69 -13.84 -32.44
CA PRO A 3 22.19 -12.92 -31.43
C PRO A 3 21.90 -13.45 -30.02
N MET A 4 22.85 -13.23 -29.12
CA MET A 4 22.71 -13.54 -27.69
C MET A 4 22.56 -12.24 -26.90
N PRO A 5 21.78 -12.21 -25.80
CA PRO A 5 21.64 -11.03 -25.01
C PRO A 5 22.93 -10.64 -24.30
N ARG A 6 23.20 -9.37 -24.17
CA ARG A 6 24.23 -8.84 -23.26
C ARG A 6 23.69 -8.80 -21.83
N VAL A 7 24.39 -9.50 -20.93
CA VAL A 7 23.95 -9.65 -19.55
C VAL A 7 24.92 -8.99 -18.59
N ALA A 8 24.42 -8.15 -17.69
CA ALA A 8 25.17 -7.61 -16.56
C ALA A 8 24.72 -8.24 -15.24
N VAL A 9 25.66 -8.52 -14.35
CA VAL A 9 25.40 -8.90 -12.96
C VAL A 9 25.93 -7.78 -12.06
N LEU A 10 25.05 -7.17 -11.26
CA LEU A 10 25.41 -6.15 -10.28
C LEU A 10 25.55 -6.77 -8.90
N GLY A 11 26.72 -6.63 -8.29
CA GLY A 11 27.02 -7.14 -6.97
C GLY A 11 28.40 -7.80 -6.87
N ALA A 12 28.87 -7.95 -5.63
CA ALA A 12 30.19 -8.47 -5.33
C ALA A 12 30.22 -9.98 -5.01
N SER A 13 29.06 -10.67 -5.02
CA SER A 13 29.01 -12.11 -4.73
C SER A 13 29.79 -12.90 -5.77
N SER A 14 30.53 -13.89 -5.31
CA SER A 14 31.30 -14.80 -6.19
C SER A 14 30.50 -16.01 -6.67
N SER A 15 29.19 -16.05 -6.40
CA SER A 15 28.34 -17.16 -6.82
C SER A 15 28.32 -17.26 -8.35
N PRO A 16 28.64 -18.41 -8.93
CA PRO A 16 28.65 -18.59 -10.37
C PRO A 16 27.20 -18.52 -10.89
N VAL A 17 27.03 -17.75 -11.92
CA VAL A 17 25.81 -17.69 -12.71
C VAL A 17 25.97 -18.65 -13.87
N VAL A 18 25.05 -19.60 -14.05
CA VAL A 18 25.18 -20.70 -15.01
C VAL A 18 24.27 -20.45 -16.22
N GLY A 19 24.76 -20.82 -17.41
CA GLY A 19 23.95 -20.92 -18.62
C GLY A 19 24.06 -19.77 -19.62
N ILE A 20 24.68 -18.64 -19.25
CA ILE A 20 24.85 -17.48 -20.14
C ILE A 20 26.14 -16.72 -19.80
N GLU A 21 26.77 -16.11 -20.84
CA GLU A 21 27.91 -15.20 -20.64
C GLU A 21 27.42 -13.88 -20.06
N TYR A 22 28.14 -13.35 -19.04
CA TYR A 22 27.80 -12.11 -18.37
C TYR A 22 29.03 -11.29 -17.98
N GLU A 23 28.84 -10.00 -17.81
CA GLU A 23 29.82 -9.08 -17.25
C GLU A 23 29.39 -8.69 -15.81
N ARG A 24 30.33 -8.74 -14.85
CA ARG A 24 30.03 -8.40 -13.46
C ARG A 24 30.53 -7.01 -13.13
N HIS A 25 29.67 -6.22 -12.47
CA HIS A 25 29.95 -4.86 -12.02
C HIS A 25 29.60 -4.71 -10.54
N PRO A 26 30.41 -3.95 -9.74
CA PRO A 26 30.14 -3.78 -8.30
C PRO A 26 28.88 -2.97 -8.03
N GLU A 27 28.58 -2.00 -8.88
CA GLU A 27 27.48 -1.05 -8.70
C GLU A 27 26.88 -0.64 -10.04
N TRP A 28 25.61 -0.17 -9.99
CA TRP A 28 24.89 0.28 -11.18
C TRP A 28 25.54 1.52 -11.85
N SER A 29 26.22 2.38 -11.06
CA SER A 29 26.96 3.55 -11.57
C SER A 29 28.03 3.17 -12.60
N ALA A 30 28.61 1.98 -12.48
CA ALA A 30 29.59 1.47 -13.44
C ALA A 30 28.98 1.27 -14.85
N LEU A 31 27.67 1.07 -14.96
CA LEU A 31 26.97 0.89 -16.23
C LEU A 31 26.84 2.20 -17.03
N ALA A 32 27.02 3.36 -16.40
CA ALA A 32 26.80 4.66 -17.03
C ALA A 32 27.69 4.89 -18.26
N ALA A 33 28.93 4.42 -18.23
CA ALA A 33 29.91 4.57 -19.30
C ALA A 33 29.90 3.43 -20.34
N LEU A 34 29.09 2.39 -20.14
CA LEU A 34 29.07 1.20 -20.97
C LEU A 34 27.87 1.19 -21.93
N PRO A 35 27.95 0.47 -23.05
CA PRO A 35 26.77 0.19 -23.88
C PRO A 35 25.71 -0.54 -23.06
N ALA A 36 24.43 -0.26 -23.33
CA ALA A 36 23.32 -0.84 -22.60
C ALA A 36 23.35 -2.39 -22.63
N TYR A 37 22.96 -2.99 -21.52
CA TYR A 37 22.74 -4.43 -21.39
C TYR A 37 21.26 -4.74 -21.62
N ASP A 38 21.00 -5.88 -22.21
CA ASP A 38 19.63 -6.35 -22.48
C ASP A 38 18.98 -6.89 -21.18
N ILE A 39 19.79 -7.58 -20.37
CA ILE A 39 19.36 -8.20 -19.12
C ILE A 39 20.30 -7.75 -17.99
N VAL A 40 19.71 -7.36 -16.86
CA VAL A 40 20.45 -6.99 -15.64
C VAL A 40 20.02 -7.90 -14.50
N LEU A 41 20.98 -8.53 -13.84
CA LEU A 41 20.78 -9.37 -12.65
C LEU A 41 21.30 -8.62 -11.44
N LEU A 42 20.44 -8.38 -10.44
CA LEU A 42 20.78 -7.70 -9.21
C LEU A 42 21.09 -8.72 -8.13
N ASP A 43 22.37 -8.97 -7.88
CA ASP A 43 22.87 -9.79 -6.77
C ASP A 43 23.26 -8.89 -5.60
N LEU A 44 22.26 -8.15 -5.11
CA LEU A 44 22.36 -7.11 -4.09
C LEU A 44 21.36 -7.36 -2.97
N PRO A 45 21.66 -6.96 -1.71
CA PRO A 45 20.65 -6.93 -0.63
C PRO A 45 19.44 -6.08 -1.03
N ALA A 46 18.23 -6.42 -0.52
CA ALA A 46 16.95 -5.84 -0.93
C ALA A 46 16.94 -4.31 -1.00
N VAL A 47 17.47 -3.62 0.01
CA VAL A 47 17.53 -2.14 0.05
C VAL A 47 18.33 -1.59 -1.14
N ARG A 48 19.53 -2.13 -1.38
CA ARG A 48 20.38 -1.70 -2.50
C ARG A 48 19.82 -2.11 -3.86
N ALA A 49 19.17 -3.27 -3.93
CA ALA A 49 18.46 -3.71 -5.13
C ALA A 49 17.31 -2.76 -5.49
N GLY A 50 16.54 -2.29 -4.51
CA GLY A 50 15.47 -1.31 -4.70
C GLY A 50 15.99 0.04 -5.22
N GLU A 51 17.11 0.54 -4.69
CA GLU A 51 17.77 1.77 -5.17
C GLU A 51 18.27 1.60 -6.61
N ALA A 52 18.95 0.49 -6.90
CA ALA A 52 19.44 0.19 -8.24
C ALA A 52 18.31 0.05 -9.25
N LEU A 53 17.23 -0.68 -8.91
CA LEU A 53 16.02 -0.81 -9.75
C LEU A 53 15.41 0.53 -10.09
N ARG A 54 15.21 1.39 -9.09
CA ARG A 54 14.65 2.72 -9.28
C ARG A 54 15.50 3.54 -10.24
N SER A 55 16.82 3.55 -10.02
CA SER A 55 17.77 4.26 -10.87
C SER A 55 17.81 3.72 -12.30
N LEU A 56 17.77 2.39 -12.48
CA LEU A 56 17.76 1.74 -13.80
C LEU A 56 16.43 2.02 -14.54
N ARG A 57 15.28 1.97 -13.87
CA ARG A 57 13.99 2.27 -14.51
C ARG A 57 13.86 3.75 -14.90
N MET A 58 14.51 4.67 -14.19
CA MET A 58 14.59 6.08 -14.56
C MET A 58 15.57 6.33 -15.73
N ASP A 59 16.60 5.53 -15.90
CA ASP A 59 17.55 5.65 -17.03
C ASP A 59 16.87 5.18 -18.33
N LYS A 60 16.81 6.07 -19.32
CA LYS A 60 16.20 5.79 -20.66
C LYS A 60 16.76 4.53 -21.32
N ARG A 61 18.01 4.15 -21.06
CA ARG A 61 18.69 2.99 -21.65
C ARG A 61 18.22 1.67 -21.03
N TYR A 62 17.83 1.68 -19.74
CA TYR A 62 17.48 0.49 -18.97
C TYR A 62 16.01 0.42 -18.60
N ARG A 63 15.26 1.48 -18.85
CA ARG A 63 13.84 1.60 -18.49
C ARG A 63 12.99 0.40 -18.86
N PHE A 64 13.25 -0.18 -20.03
CA PHE A 64 12.53 -1.33 -20.55
C PHE A 64 13.32 -2.65 -20.53
N SER A 65 14.57 -2.64 -20.08
CA SER A 65 15.39 -3.86 -19.98
C SER A 65 14.78 -4.88 -19.02
N LEU A 66 15.07 -6.16 -19.25
CA LEU A 66 14.72 -7.22 -18.32
C LEU A 66 15.62 -7.14 -17.09
N ILE A 67 15.06 -6.97 -15.89
CA ILE A 67 15.83 -6.80 -14.66
C ILE A 67 15.34 -7.79 -13.60
N TYR A 68 16.21 -8.68 -13.15
CA TYR A 68 15.89 -9.72 -12.17
C TYR A 68 16.64 -9.50 -10.87
N CYS A 69 16.04 -9.87 -9.74
CA CYS A 69 16.66 -9.82 -8.42
C CYS A 69 17.03 -11.23 -7.95
N CYS A 70 18.33 -11.47 -7.69
CA CYS A 70 18.86 -12.77 -7.30
C CYS A 70 18.59 -13.14 -5.84
N GLN A 71 18.37 -12.13 -4.98
CA GLN A 71 18.12 -12.31 -3.55
C GLN A 71 16.66 -12.06 -3.22
N GLU A 72 16.29 -12.23 -1.94
CA GLU A 72 14.93 -11.97 -1.45
C GLU A 72 14.49 -10.53 -1.77
N GLN A 73 13.27 -10.42 -2.25
CA GLN A 73 12.71 -9.17 -2.77
C GLN A 73 11.69 -8.59 -1.78
N ASP A 74 11.84 -7.33 -1.45
CA ASP A 74 10.77 -6.55 -0.84
C ASP A 74 9.66 -6.19 -1.85
N ALA A 75 8.60 -5.53 -1.38
CA ALA A 75 7.48 -5.15 -2.24
C ALA A 75 7.88 -4.16 -3.34
N SER A 76 8.85 -3.26 -3.07
CA SER A 76 9.34 -2.28 -4.04
C SER A 76 10.17 -2.96 -5.14
N CYS A 77 11.02 -3.91 -4.77
CA CYS A 77 11.77 -4.73 -5.72
C CYS A 77 10.82 -5.52 -6.63
N LYS A 78 9.78 -6.16 -6.06
CA LYS A 78 8.77 -6.89 -6.83
C LYS A 78 8.01 -5.99 -7.81
N ALA A 79 7.77 -4.74 -7.43
CA ALA A 79 7.05 -3.77 -8.27
C ALA A 79 7.86 -3.29 -9.48
N LEU A 80 9.20 -3.35 -9.43
CA LEU A 80 10.09 -2.78 -10.44
C LEU A 80 10.89 -3.83 -11.21
N SER A 81 10.96 -5.09 -10.75
CA SER A 81 11.73 -6.17 -11.38
C SER A 81 10.85 -7.14 -12.16
N ASP A 82 11.49 -8.01 -12.93
CA ASP A 82 10.89 -9.16 -13.61
C ASP A 82 10.85 -10.41 -12.72
N GLY A 83 11.09 -10.24 -11.40
CA GLY A 83 11.09 -11.31 -10.42
C GLY A 83 12.46 -11.88 -10.13
N ALA A 84 12.49 -13.15 -9.68
CA ALA A 84 13.71 -13.90 -9.48
C ALA A 84 14.17 -14.53 -10.81
N PRO A 85 15.48 -14.55 -11.10
CA PRO A 85 15.97 -15.23 -12.30
C PRO A 85 15.80 -16.75 -12.18
N PRO A 86 15.63 -17.47 -13.29
CA PRO A 86 15.63 -18.92 -13.27
C PRO A 86 17.01 -19.46 -12.84
N ALA A 87 17.04 -20.69 -12.30
CA ALA A 87 18.27 -21.32 -11.85
C ALA A 87 19.28 -21.53 -13.01
N ASP A 88 18.80 -21.84 -14.22
CA ASP A 88 19.58 -21.83 -15.46
C ASP A 88 19.18 -20.59 -16.27
N LEU A 89 20.11 -19.67 -16.40
CA LEU A 89 19.91 -18.41 -17.11
C LEU A 89 19.72 -18.58 -18.64
N SER A 90 20.01 -19.73 -19.19
CA SER A 90 19.70 -20.00 -20.61
C SER A 90 18.21 -19.89 -20.91
N ALA A 91 17.36 -20.10 -19.88
CA ALA A 91 15.92 -19.92 -19.96
C ALA A 91 15.48 -18.42 -20.15
N LEU A 92 16.38 -17.47 -19.93
CA LEU A 92 16.12 -16.05 -20.22
C LEU A 92 16.22 -15.72 -21.72
N VAL A 93 16.91 -16.53 -22.52
CA VAL A 93 17.09 -16.28 -23.96
C VAL A 93 15.76 -16.25 -24.72
N PRO A 94 14.83 -17.21 -24.52
CA PRO A 94 13.51 -17.14 -25.16
C PRO A 94 12.70 -15.91 -24.72
N LEU A 95 12.77 -15.54 -23.44
CA LEU A 95 12.08 -14.35 -22.91
C LEU A 95 12.64 -13.06 -23.52
N TRP A 96 13.95 -12.96 -23.63
CA TRP A 96 14.60 -11.84 -24.29
C TRP A 96 14.26 -11.75 -25.80
N ARG A 97 14.18 -12.87 -26.50
CA ARG A 97 13.74 -12.88 -27.92
C ARG A 97 12.31 -12.37 -28.06
N LEU A 98 11.39 -12.84 -27.22
CA LEU A 98 10.04 -12.33 -27.21
C LEU A 98 9.99 -10.84 -26.90
N TRP A 99 10.82 -10.38 -25.95
CA TRP A 99 10.97 -8.95 -25.64
C TRP A 99 11.45 -8.17 -26.87
N GLN A 100 12.48 -8.67 -27.60
CA GLN A 100 12.98 -8.04 -28.80
C GLN A 100 11.92 -7.97 -29.93
N GLU A 101 11.20 -9.05 -30.14
CA GLU A 101 10.09 -9.11 -31.11
C GLU A 101 9.03 -8.06 -30.79
N ARG A 102 8.65 -7.94 -29.53
CA ARG A 102 7.68 -6.94 -29.09
C ARG A 102 8.23 -5.52 -29.20
N PHE A 103 9.47 -5.29 -28.81
CA PHE A 103 10.12 -3.98 -28.89
C PHE A 103 10.24 -3.50 -30.36
N ALA A 104 10.51 -4.40 -31.28
CA ALA A 104 10.58 -4.08 -32.70
C ALA A 104 9.24 -3.62 -33.32
N LEU A 105 8.10 -3.91 -32.66
CA LEU A 105 6.79 -3.43 -33.09
C LEU A 105 6.55 -1.96 -32.76
N PHE A 106 7.29 -1.39 -31.80
CA PHE A 106 7.21 0.05 -31.56
C PHE A 106 7.76 0.83 -32.74
N ASN A 107 7.18 1.97 -33.01
CA ASN A 107 7.46 2.90 -34.11
C ASN A 107 8.96 2.95 -34.51
N ARG A 108 9.39 2.03 -35.37
CA ARG A 108 10.79 1.84 -35.82
C ARG A 108 11.79 1.44 -34.71
N GLY A 109 11.34 0.75 -33.67
CA GLY A 109 12.19 0.39 -32.53
C GLY A 109 12.54 1.55 -31.59
N VAL A 110 11.78 2.63 -31.64
CA VAL A 110 11.92 3.79 -30.74
C VAL A 110 10.93 3.64 -29.59
N ALA A 111 11.44 3.67 -28.37
CA ALA A 111 10.61 3.62 -27.18
C ALA A 111 9.69 4.83 -27.09
N PRO A 112 8.42 4.68 -26.65
CA PRO A 112 7.49 5.80 -26.53
C PRO A 112 7.93 6.81 -25.46
N GLU A 113 7.73 8.09 -25.73
CA GLU A 113 8.14 9.17 -24.84
C GLU A 113 7.03 9.63 -23.89
N ARG A 114 5.76 9.58 -24.33
CA ARG A 114 4.63 9.99 -23.48
C ARG A 114 4.41 9.04 -22.31
N PHE A 115 4.08 9.56 -21.15
CA PHE A 115 3.91 8.78 -19.91
C PHE A 115 2.97 7.59 -20.08
N GLU A 116 1.75 7.81 -20.62
CA GLU A 116 0.76 6.73 -20.83
C GLU A 116 1.32 5.62 -21.72
N SER A 117 1.87 5.98 -22.87
CA SER A 117 2.44 5.03 -23.82
C SER A 117 3.65 4.30 -23.23
N ARG A 118 4.43 4.97 -22.41
CA ARG A 118 5.59 4.43 -21.70
C ARG A 118 5.21 3.35 -20.70
N VAL A 119 4.17 3.59 -19.90
CA VAL A 119 3.65 2.61 -18.94
C VAL A 119 3.04 1.40 -19.64
N LEU A 120 2.20 1.63 -20.66
CA LEU A 120 1.59 0.55 -21.45
C LEU A 120 2.67 -0.29 -22.17
N ALA A 121 3.69 0.36 -22.77
CA ALA A 121 4.80 -0.29 -23.40
C ALA A 121 5.61 -1.15 -22.42
N TRP A 122 5.85 -0.63 -21.20
CA TRP A 122 6.52 -1.41 -20.18
C TRP A 122 5.73 -2.68 -19.84
N LEU A 123 4.43 -2.57 -19.59
CA LEU A 123 3.56 -3.71 -19.30
C LEU A 123 3.47 -4.70 -20.48
N TRP A 124 3.52 -4.20 -21.72
CA TRP A 124 3.54 -5.05 -22.91
C TRP A 124 4.83 -5.86 -23.06
N LEU A 125 5.97 -5.21 -22.79
CA LEU A 125 7.29 -5.83 -22.89
C LEU A 125 7.53 -6.87 -21.77
N HIS A 126 6.88 -6.71 -20.62
CA HIS A 126 7.04 -7.55 -19.44
C HIS A 126 5.76 -8.40 -19.23
N PRO A 127 5.67 -9.62 -19.79
CA PRO A 127 4.42 -10.41 -19.84
C PRO A 127 3.82 -10.73 -18.47
N HIS A 128 4.65 -10.76 -17.44
CA HIS A 128 4.22 -10.96 -16.05
C HIS A 128 4.20 -9.65 -15.25
N GLY A 129 4.47 -8.54 -15.93
CA GLY A 129 4.47 -7.22 -15.33
C GLY A 129 3.09 -6.78 -14.88
N ALA A 130 3.06 -6.11 -13.73
CA ALA A 130 1.87 -5.48 -13.20
C ALA A 130 2.26 -4.17 -12.51
N ILE A 131 1.31 -3.25 -12.42
CA ILE A 131 1.47 -2.05 -11.61
C ILE A 131 1.09 -2.44 -10.18
N HIS A 132 2.10 -2.64 -9.35
CA HIS A 132 1.91 -3.03 -7.96
C HIS A 132 1.74 -1.82 -7.04
N ALA A 133 0.68 -1.83 -6.23
CA ALA A 133 0.56 -0.92 -5.10
C ALA A 133 1.51 -1.39 -3.99
N VAL A 134 2.29 -0.48 -3.45
CA VAL A 134 3.24 -0.75 -2.36
C VAL A 134 2.90 0.15 -1.18
N ARG A 135 2.87 -0.44 0.02
CA ARG A 135 2.62 0.30 1.26
C ARG A 135 3.84 1.11 1.65
N ASP A 136 3.62 2.39 1.92
CA ASP A 136 4.65 3.31 2.42
C ASP A 136 4.06 4.25 3.48
N ALA A 137 4.55 4.17 4.71
CA ALA A 137 4.13 5.03 5.81
C ALA A 137 4.52 6.50 5.60
N GLY A 138 5.53 6.78 4.78
CA GLY A 138 5.96 8.13 4.42
C GLY A 138 4.97 8.86 3.53
N VAL A 139 4.16 8.13 2.75
CA VAL A 139 3.16 8.69 1.85
C VAL A 139 1.85 8.97 2.61
N ALA A 140 1.28 10.15 2.41
CA ALA A 140 0.04 10.56 3.10
C ALA A 140 -1.15 9.62 2.85
N GLN A 141 -1.17 8.93 1.72
CA GLN A 141 -2.23 7.97 1.34
C GLN A 141 -1.87 6.52 1.65
N HIS A 142 -0.75 6.26 2.34
CA HIS A 142 -0.22 4.96 2.76
C HIS A 142 0.20 4.00 1.65
N TYR A 143 -0.09 4.31 0.39
CA TYR A 143 0.24 3.50 -0.78
C TYR A 143 0.72 4.38 -1.92
N HIS A 144 1.68 3.85 -2.67
CA HIS A 144 2.18 4.42 -3.91
C HIS A 144 2.39 3.33 -4.97
N TYR A 145 2.74 3.73 -6.18
CA TYR A 145 2.97 2.83 -7.30
C TYR A 145 4.39 3.04 -7.86
N PRO A 146 5.40 2.31 -7.37
CA PRO A 146 6.81 2.53 -7.71
C PRO A 146 7.10 2.53 -9.21
N LEU A 147 6.40 1.69 -9.98
CA LEU A 147 6.56 1.64 -11.44
C LEU A 147 6.13 2.95 -12.11
N LEU A 148 5.00 3.52 -11.68
CA LEU A 148 4.52 4.79 -12.23
C LEU A 148 5.51 5.91 -11.90
N GLU A 149 5.96 5.99 -10.66
CA GLU A 149 6.96 6.97 -10.21
C GLU A 149 8.29 6.86 -10.97
N ALA A 150 8.76 5.62 -11.21
CA ALA A 150 10.00 5.38 -11.96
C ALA A 150 9.89 5.70 -13.46
N LEU A 151 8.67 5.70 -14.00
CA LEU A 151 8.37 6.04 -15.40
C LEU A 151 7.85 7.48 -15.55
N GLU A 152 7.72 8.22 -14.45
CA GLU A 152 7.20 9.58 -14.40
C GLU A 152 8.14 10.60 -15.08
N ASP A 153 7.57 11.73 -15.45
CA ASP A 153 8.24 12.95 -15.87
C ASP A 153 7.50 14.17 -15.26
N ASP A 154 7.96 15.37 -15.52
CA ASP A 154 7.43 16.61 -14.94
C ASP A 154 5.94 16.88 -15.26
N GLU A 155 5.39 16.22 -16.28
CA GLU A 155 4.00 16.38 -16.73
C GLU A 155 3.07 15.24 -16.30
N SER A 156 3.56 14.29 -15.51
CA SER A 156 2.80 13.09 -15.16
C SER A 156 1.60 13.40 -14.25
N PRO A 157 0.45 12.79 -14.50
CA PRO A 157 -0.75 13.01 -13.71
C PRO A 157 -0.68 12.28 -12.35
N ASN A 158 -1.58 12.64 -11.43
CA ASN A 158 -1.72 11.90 -10.18
C ASN A 158 -1.98 10.40 -10.46
N ALA A 159 -1.14 9.52 -9.89
CA ALA A 159 -1.14 8.08 -10.16
C ALA A 159 -2.52 7.43 -9.99
N PHE A 160 -3.24 7.74 -8.91
CA PHE A 160 -4.57 7.15 -8.67
C PHE A 160 -5.62 7.62 -9.68
N ALA A 161 -5.60 8.90 -10.04
CA ALA A 161 -6.52 9.43 -11.05
C ALA A 161 -6.22 8.85 -12.43
N TRP A 162 -4.94 8.71 -12.76
CA TRP A 162 -4.50 8.11 -14.01
C TRP A 162 -4.91 6.63 -14.11
N LEU A 163 -4.67 5.83 -13.06
CA LEU A 163 -5.07 4.42 -13.02
C LEU A 163 -6.58 4.26 -13.21
N GLN A 164 -7.37 5.08 -12.55
CA GLN A 164 -8.83 5.08 -12.71
C GLN A 164 -9.25 5.41 -14.13
N LEU A 165 -8.62 6.41 -14.76
CA LEU A 165 -8.89 6.78 -16.14
C LEU A 165 -8.54 5.67 -17.12
N MET A 166 -7.35 5.06 -16.98
CA MET A 166 -6.91 3.96 -17.84
C MET A 166 -7.78 2.72 -17.71
N THR A 167 -8.28 2.44 -16.51
CA THR A 167 -9.24 1.36 -16.27
C THR A 167 -10.59 1.65 -16.91
N GLN A 168 -11.10 2.88 -16.80
CA GLN A 168 -12.35 3.30 -17.47
C GLN A 168 -12.26 3.23 -18.99
N GLN A 169 -11.08 3.48 -19.56
CA GLN A 169 -10.83 3.33 -20.99
C GLN A 169 -10.63 1.88 -21.44
N GLY A 170 -10.56 0.95 -20.49
CA GLY A 170 -10.32 -0.47 -20.76
C GLY A 170 -8.89 -0.79 -21.17
N TRP A 171 -7.92 0.10 -20.94
CA TRP A 171 -6.51 -0.15 -21.25
C TRP A 171 -5.79 -0.89 -20.13
N LEU A 172 -6.24 -0.72 -18.89
CA LEU A 172 -5.83 -1.49 -17.73
C LEU A 172 -7.01 -2.28 -17.19
N GLU A 173 -6.73 -3.44 -16.62
CA GLU A 173 -7.66 -4.24 -15.84
C GLU A 173 -7.27 -4.22 -14.36
N GLU A 174 -8.28 -4.17 -13.50
CA GLU A 174 -8.09 -4.27 -12.06
C GLU A 174 -7.66 -5.68 -11.68
N GLY A 175 -6.58 -5.77 -10.92
CA GLY A 175 -6.12 -7.00 -10.29
C GLY A 175 -6.62 -7.15 -8.86
N GLU A 176 -5.80 -7.79 -8.03
CA GLU A 176 -6.08 -8.06 -6.63
C GLU A 176 -6.35 -6.76 -5.85
N LEU A 177 -7.38 -6.80 -5.00
CA LEU A 177 -7.61 -5.76 -4.00
C LEU A 177 -6.62 -5.93 -2.84
N VAL A 178 -5.74 -4.94 -2.68
CA VAL A 178 -4.69 -4.92 -1.65
C VAL A 178 -5.22 -4.38 -0.34
N ASP A 179 -5.98 -3.27 -0.40
CA ASP A 179 -6.49 -2.59 0.80
C ASP A 179 -7.68 -1.67 0.47
N ARG A 180 -8.37 -1.22 1.52
CA ARG A 180 -9.36 -0.15 1.51
C ARG A 180 -8.96 0.92 2.50
N VAL A 181 -8.40 2.01 2.03
CA VAL A 181 -7.96 3.12 2.88
C VAL A 181 -9.05 4.17 3.03
N ARG A 182 -9.18 4.71 4.22
CA ARG A 182 -10.04 5.85 4.50
C ARG A 182 -9.24 7.14 4.40
N LEU A 183 -9.78 8.12 3.71
CA LEU A 183 -9.10 9.37 3.41
C LEU A 183 -9.92 10.56 3.91
N CYS A 184 -9.23 11.55 4.44
CA CYS A 184 -9.80 12.85 4.75
C CYS A 184 -10.43 13.47 3.51
N VAL A 185 -11.68 13.94 3.61
CA VAL A 185 -12.37 14.57 2.48
C VAL A 185 -11.82 15.95 2.15
N GLY A 186 -11.18 16.63 3.12
CA GLY A 186 -10.59 17.95 2.93
C GLY A 186 -9.26 17.93 2.19
N CYS A 187 -8.29 17.10 2.61
CA CYS A 187 -6.95 17.09 2.05
C CYS A 187 -6.54 15.77 1.36
N GLY A 188 -7.35 14.73 1.46
CA GLY A 188 -7.05 13.43 0.83
C GLY A 188 -6.03 12.57 1.59
N SER A 189 -5.62 12.97 2.80
CA SER A 189 -4.70 12.18 3.62
C SER A 189 -5.40 10.98 4.27
N GLY A 190 -4.70 9.86 4.40
CA GLY A 190 -5.08 8.69 5.18
C GLY A 190 -4.54 8.72 6.61
N ARG A 191 -3.76 9.75 6.99
CA ARG A 191 -3.24 9.89 8.36
C ARG A 191 -4.34 10.38 9.29
N LEU A 192 -5.15 9.42 9.74
CA LEU A 192 -6.33 9.66 10.55
C LEU A 192 -6.12 9.10 11.95
N ASN A 193 -6.46 9.90 12.97
CA ASN A 193 -6.54 9.47 14.35
C ASN A 193 -8.00 9.31 14.74
N TYR A 194 -8.41 8.11 15.10
CA TYR A 194 -9.77 7.81 15.57
C TYR A 194 -9.82 7.98 17.09
N VAL A 195 -10.71 8.81 17.55
CA VAL A 195 -10.86 9.14 18.96
C VAL A 195 -12.31 9.03 19.41
N ASP A 196 -12.50 8.55 20.64
CA ASP A 196 -13.80 8.54 21.30
C ASP A 196 -14.07 9.94 21.85
N VAL A 197 -15.28 10.47 21.61
CA VAL A 197 -15.72 11.78 22.07
C VAL A 197 -17.07 11.67 22.77
N CYS A 198 -17.37 12.64 23.61
CA CYS A 198 -18.67 12.75 24.24
C CYS A 198 -19.77 13.05 23.19
N PRO A 199 -20.86 12.25 23.11
CA PRO A 199 -21.92 12.49 22.13
C PRO A 199 -22.66 13.82 22.33
N GLU A 200 -22.63 14.40 23.55
CA GLU A 200 -23.36 15.64 23.87
C GLU A 200 -22.54 16.90 23.59
N CYS A 201 -21.24 16.91 23.92
CA CYS A 201 -20.42 18.12 23.82
C CYS A 201 -19.13 17.93 23.03
N GLN A 202 -18.89 16.72 22.43
CA GLN A 202 -17.79 16.36 21.56
C GLN A 202 -16.38 16.55 22.15
N THR A 203 -16.29 16.69 23.50
CA THR A 203 -14.98 16.72 24.15
C THR A 203 -14.32 15.37 24.20
N LEU A 204 -12.99 15.36 24.20
CA LEU A 204 -12.17 14.16 24.45
C LEU A 204 -12.12 13.78 25.94
N GLU A 205 -12.53 14.68 26.82
CA GLU A 205 -12.45 14.48 28.28
C GLU A 205 -13.54 13.53 28.76
N ILE A 206 -13.54 12.31 28.30
CA ILE A 206 -14.40 11.21 28.74
C ILE A 206 -13.59 10.22 29.56
N ALA A 207 -14.20 9.70 30.62
CA ALA A 207 -13.60 8.70 31.48
C ALA A 207 -14.47 7.45 31.52
N ARG A 208 -13.87 6.28 31.38
CA ARG A 208 -14.54 5.01 31.59
C ARG A 208 -14.86 4.86 33.08
N GLN A 209 -16.08 4.47 33.37
CA GLN A 209 -16.53 4.20 34.74
C GLN A 209 -17.17 2.84 34.82
N PRO A 210 -16.85 2.04 35.85
CA PRO A 210 -17.55 0.79 36.08
C PRO A 210 -19.01 1.09 36.38
N SER A 211 -19.90 0.35 35.73
CA SER A 211 -21.35 0.44 35.99
C SER A 211 -21.87 -0.85 36.60
N LEU A 212 -23.03 -0.73 37.27
CA LEU A 212 -23.78 -1.86 37.78
C LEU A 212 -25.17 -1.87 37.16
N HIS A 213 -25.66 -3.06 36.86
CA HIS A 213 -27.03 -3.30 36.41
C HIS A 213 -27.76 -4.10 37.49
N CYS A 214 -28.80 -3.54 38.04
CA CYS A 214 -29.62 -4.19 39.03
C CYS A 214 -30.65 -5.11 38.38
N PHE A 215 -30.60 -6.39 38.65
CA PHE A 215 -31.54 -7.35 38.06
C PHE A 215 -32.94 -7.25 38.61
N THR A 216 -33.13 -6.65 39.81
CA THR A 216 -34.47 -6.46 40.41
C THR A 216 -35.32 -5.46 39.62
N CYS A 217 -34.74 -4.36 39.13
CA CYS A 217 -35.50 -3.29 38.46
C CYS A 217 -34.93 -2.83 37.11
N GLY A 218 -33.85 -3.47 36.60
CA GLY A 218 -33.22 -3.12 35.33
C GLY A 218 -32.41 -1.81 35.34
N HIS A 219 -32.25 -1.15 36.49
CA HIS A 219 -31.51 0.10 36.57
C HIS A 219 -30.02 -0.11 36.29
N VAL A 220 -29.47 0.65 35.35
CA VAL A 220 -28.04 0.69 35.03
C VAL A 220 -27.50 2.07 35.41
N GLY A 221 -26.37 2.13 36.08
CA GLY A 221 -25.75 3.37 36.48
C GLY A 221 -24.31 3.21 36.96
N ALA A 222 -23.63 4.32 37.19
CA ALA A 222 -22.27 4.33 37.72
C ALA A 222 -22.19 3.61 39.07
N GLN A 223 -21.17 2.75 39.27
CA GLN A 223 -21.01 2.00 40.52
C GLN A 223 -21.01 2.90 41.77
N GLU A 224 -20.50 4.13 41.68
CA GLU A 224 -20.48 5.09 42.77
C GLU A 224 -21.89 5.45 43.29
N HIS A 225 -22.89 5.45 42.41
CA HIS A 225 -24.29 5.73 42.81
C HIS A 225 -24.95 4.58 43.56
N PHE A 226 -24.41 3.35 43.41
CA PHE A 226 -24.88 2.18 44.15
C PHE A 226 -24.16 2.01 45.48
N LEU A 227 -23.04 2.72 45.72
CA LEU A 227 -22.28 2.59 46.96
C LEU A 227 -22.80 3.57 47.99
N LYS A 228 -23.44 3.05 49.05
CA LYS A 228 -23.95 3.84 50.16
C LYS A 228 -23.55 3.17 51.49
N ASP A 229 -22.85 3.89 52.34
CA ASP A 229 -22.37 3.43 53.64
C ASP A 229 -21.64 2.08 53.61
N GLY A 230 -20.81 1.86 52.54
CA GLY A 230 -20.07 0.62 52.34
C GLY A 230 -20.89 -0.55 51.81
N LEU A 231 -22.16 -0.36 51.49
CA LEU A 231 -23.08 -1.35 50.93
C LEU A 231 -23.47 -0.99 49.50
N LEU A 232 -23.61 -2.03 48.65
CA LEU A 232 -24.18 -1.82 47.32
C LEU A 232 -25.71 -1.86 47.41
N LEU A 233 -26.34 -0.70 47.17
CA LEU A 233 -27.78 -0.50 47.13
C LEU A 233 -28.18 0.09 45.79
N CYS A 234 -29.17 -0.48 45.11
CA CYS A 234 -29.68 0.10 43.89
C CYS A 234 -30.33 1.49 44.20
N PRO A 235 -29.91 2.60 43.51
CA PRO A 235 -30.45 3.90 43.77
C PRO A 235 -31.95 4.05 43.36
N ASN A 236 -32.44 3.15 42.48
CA ASN A 236 -33.83 3.19 42.00
C ASN A 236 -34.81 2.37 42.85
N CYS A 237 -34.48 1.09 43.16
CA CYS A 237 -35.39 0.21 43.89
C CYS A 237 -34.94 -0.09 45.32
N PHE A 238 -33.82 0.46 45.77
CA PHE A 238 -33.20 0.26 47.07
C PHE A 238 -32.88 -1.18 47.46
N SER A 239 -32.95 -2.12 46.51
CA SER A 239 -32.54 -3.49 46.73
C SER A 239 -31.05 -3.56 47.04
N ARG A 240 -30.70 -4.36 48.05
CA ARG A 240 -29.30 -4.63 48.40
C ARG A 240 -28.71 -5.64 47.43
N LEU A 241 -27.60 -5.25 46.76
CA LEU A 241 -26.89 -6.06 45.79
C LEU A 241 -25.73 -6.81 46.48
N ARG A 242 -25.82 -8.13 46.62
CA ARG A 242 -24.85 -8.95 47.37
C ARG A 242 -24.01 -9.82 46.42
N HIS A 243 -24.65 -10.40 45.42
CA HIS A 243 -24.04 -11.41 44.56
C HIS A 243 -24.05 -11.02 43.10
N ILE A 244 -22.87 -10.91 42.52
CA ILE A 244 -22.70 -10.72 41.08
C ILE A 244 -23.26 -11.94 40.33
N GLY A 245 -24.01 -11.72 39.27
CA GLY A 245 -24.65 -12.78 38.48
C GLY A 245 -26.05 -13.19 38.95
N SER A 246 -26.47 -12.79 40.18
CA SER A 246 -27.83 -13.04 40.67
C SER A 246 -28.58 -11.77 41.07
N ASP A 247 -27.93 -10.82 41.74
CA ASP A 247 -28.55 -9.56 42.16
C ASP A 247 -28.22 -8.44 41.19
N TYR A 248 -27.02 -8.49 40.61
CA TYR A 248 -26.49 -7.54 39.65
C TYR A 248 -25.42 -8.16 38.76
N ASP A 249 -25.12 -7.50 37.66
CA ASP A 249 -23.91 -7.71 36.90
C ASP A 249 -23.15 -6.38 36.71
N ARG A 250 -21.97 -6.49 36.10
CA ARG A 250 -21.19 -5.38 35.61
C ARG A 250 -21.28 -5.43 34.09
N PRO A 251 -22.36 -4.90 33.51
CA PRO A 251 -22.42 -4.77 32.07
C PRO A 251 -21.31 -3.84 31.63
N LEU A 252 -21.11 -3.70 30.36
CA LEU A 252 -20.11 -2.87 29.69
C LEU A 252 -19.69 -1.62 30.49
N GLU A 253 -18.43 -1.25 30.40
CA GLU A 253 -17.91 0.01 30.91
C GLU A 253 -18.70 1.17 30.32
N ASN A 254 -19.27 2.01 31.14
CA ASN A 254 -19.92 3.26 30.72
C ASN A 254 -18.91 4.40 30.73
N TYR A 255 -19.25 5.48 30.08
CA TYR A 255 -18.42 6.68 30.03
C TYR A 255 -19.12 7.82 30.82
N ARG A 256 -18.28 8.66 31.41
CA ARG A 256 -18.72 9.96 31.97
C ARG A 256 -17.89 11.07 31.35
N CYS A 257 -18.57 12.07 30.84
CA CYS A 257 -17.92 13.28 30.36
C CYS A 257 -17.49 14.14 31.55
N ARG A 258 -16.23 14.56 31.60
CA ARG A 258 -15.72 15.45 32.63
C ARG A 258 -16.14 16.89 32.40
N SER A 259 -16.46 17.26 31.16
CA SER A 259 -16.87 18.61 30.77
C SER A 259 -18.37 18.87 31.05
N CYS A 260 -19.27 18.12 30.38
CA CYS A 260 -20.73 18.34 30.53
C CYS A 260 -21.42 17.40 31.53
N GLN A 261 -20.66 16.46 32.15
CA GLN A 261 -21.16 15.48 33.11
C GLN A 261 -22.13 14.44 32.52
N ALA A 262 -22.31 14.39 31.20
CA ALA A 262 -23.14 13.37 30.55
C ALA A 262 -22.63 11.97 30.88
N PHE A 263 -23.56 11.04 31.06
CA PHE A 263 -23.29 9.63 31.28
C PHE A 263 -23.86 8.84 30.08
N PHE A 264 -23.04 8.02 29.45
CA PHE A 264 -23.41 7.30 28.22
C PHE A 264 -22.72 5.94 28.14
N VAL A 265 -23.31 5.03 27.38
CA VAL A 265 -22.81 3.66 27.16
C VAL A 265 -21.81 3.64 26.04
N ASP A 266 -22.16 4.28 24.92
CA ASP A 266 -21.36 4.30 23.71
C ASP A 266 -20.83 5.71 23.46
N ALA A 267 -19.51 5.82 23.32
CA ALA A 267 -18.88 7.06 22.87
C ALA A 267 -19.09 7.24 21.35
N GLU A 268 -19.18 8.47 20.92
CA GLU A 268 -19.12 8.77 19.49
C GLU A 268 -17.68 8.71 19.00
N VAL A 269 -17.46 8.14 17.82
CA VAL A 269 -16.12 8.06 17.21
C VAL A 269 -15.94 9.18 16.20
N GLU A 270 -14.86 9.94 16.37
CA GLU A 270 -14.45 10.99 15.45
C GLU A 270 -13.11 10.65 14.82
N ALA A 271 -12.98 10.86 13.50
CA ALA A 271 -11.73 10.73 12.77
C ALA A 271 -11.08 12.09 12.55
N ARG A 272 -9.94 12.33 13.19
CA ARG A 272 -9.17 13.58 13.09
C ARG A 272 -8.01 13.42 12.11
N CYS A 273 -7.97 14.27 11.09
CA CYS A 273 -6.88 14.28 10.15
C CYS A 273 -5.63 14.91 10.77
N LEU A 274 -4.53 14.17 10.82
CA LEU A 274 -3.27 14.66 11.41
C LEU A 274 -2.55 15.68 10.52
N ASP A 275 -2.89 15.72 9.21
CA ASP A 275 -2.24 16.64 8.28
C ASP A 275 -2.95 18.01 8.19
N CYS A 276 -4.29 18.06 8.19
CA CYS A 276 -5.04 19.31 8.07
C CYS A 276 -5.88 19.70 9.28
N GLY A 277 -5.93 18.86 10.32
CA GLY A 277 -6.65 19.10 11.56
C GLY A 277 -8.18 18.98 11.48
N GLN A 278 -8.76 18.70 10.31
CA GLN A 278 -10.21 18.52 10.19
C GLN A 278 -10.68 17.25 10.85
N ALA A 279 -11.83 17.35 11.49
CA ALA A 279 -12.54 16.25 12.13
C ALA A 279 -13.72 15.80 11.26
N HIS A 280 -13.97 14.49 11.23
CA HIS A 280 -15.00 13.86 10.41
C HIS A 280 -15.66 12.71 11.16
N ALA A 281 -16.95 12.51 10.95
CA ALA A 281 -17.56 11.24 11.30
C ALA A 281 -16.97 10.12 10.38
N PRO A 282 -16.69 8.92 10.90
CA PRO A 282 -16.03 7.85 10.15
C PRO A 282 -16.75 7.43 8.86
N ASP A 283 -18.08 7.53 8.82
CA ASP A 283 -18.92 7.23 7.66
C ASP A 283 -18.82 8.30 6.54
N LYS A 284 -18.35 9.49 6.86
CA LYS A 284 -18.15 10.60 5.90
C LYS A 284 -16.79 10.57 5.22
N LEU A 285 -15.86 9.75 5.71
CA LEU A 285 -14.56 9.61 5.08
C LEU A 285 -14.67 9.00 3.69
N ARG A 286 -13.82 9.46 2.77
CA ARG A 286 -13.73 8.87 1.44
C ARG A 286 -13.01 7.53 1.51
N VAL A 287 -13.65 6.46 1.05
CA VAL A 287 -13.02 5.14 0.91
C VAL A 287 -12.36 5.04 -0.47
N ARG A 288 -11.10 4.61 -0.49
CA ARG A 288 -10.36 4.30 -1.72
C ARG A 288 -9.95 2.84 -1.69
N GLU A 289 -10.27 2.11 -2.74
CA GLU A 289 -9.71 0.80 -3.00
C GLU A 289 -8.30 0.93 -3.57
N VAL A 290 -7.39 0.18 -3.02
CA VAL A 290 -6.00 0.07 -3.49
C VAL A 290 -5.86 -1.28 -4.16
N ARG A 291 -5.52 -1.30 -5.45
CA ARG A 291 -5.44 -2.50 -6.26
C ARG A 291 -4.12 -2.58 -7.02
N HIS A 292 -3.76 -3.77 -7.43
CA HIS A 292 -2.80 -3.96 -8.52
C HIS A 292 -3.51 -3.78 -9.86
N PHE A 293 -2.74 -3.49 -10.92
CA PHE A 293 -3.29 -3.34 -12.26
C PHE A 293 -2.45 -4.12 -13.27
N ARG A 294 -3.09 -4.59 -14.34
CA ARG A 294 -2.46 -5.29 -15.45
C ARG A 294 -2.86 -4.67 -16.77
N LEU A 295 -2.08 -4.96 -17.80
CA LEU A 295 -2.41 -4.53 -19.17
C LEU A 295 -3.59 -5.32 -19.69
N ALA A 296 -4.68 -4.63 -20.00
CA ALA A 296 -5.86 -5.21 -20.66
C ALA A 296 -5.59 -5.47 -22.15
N GLU A 297 -6.41 -6.29 -22.78
CA GLU A 297 -6.26 -6.60 -24.21
C GLU A 297 -6.39 -5.35 -25.09
N ALA A 298 -7.34 -4.46 -24.81
CA ALA A 298 -7.45 -3.20 -25.52
C ALA A 298 -6.24 -2.26 -25.32
N GLY A 299 -5.59 -2.32 -24.16
CA GLY A 299 -4.36 -1.59 -23.89
C GLY A 299 -3.18 -2.05 -24.77
N ARG A 300 -3.11 -3.35 -25.09
CA ARG A 300 -2.08 -3.91 -25.99
C ARG A 300 -2.11 -3.31 -27.39
N LEU A 301 -3.27 -2.90 -27.87
CA LEU A 301 -3.45 -2.28 -29.19
C LEU A 301 -3.03 -0.80 -29.21
N ARG A 302 -2.67 -0.24 -28.07
CA ARG A 302 -2.21 1.16 -27.91
C ARG A 302 -0.69 1.30 -27.71
N CYS A 303 -0.02 0.17 -27.54
CA CYS A 303 1.44 0.11 -27.38
C CYS A 303 2.22 0.35 -28.67
#